data_de76fc2b96f6f4a6266d5f95f6dba24f
#
_entry.id   de76fc2b96f6f4a6266d5f95f6dba24f
#
_cell.length_a   1.000
_cell.length_b   1.000
_cell.length_c   1.000
_cell.angle_alpha   90.00
_cell.angle_beta   90.00
_cell.angle_gamma   90.00
#
_symmetry.space_group_name_H-M   'P 1'
#
loop_
_entity.id
_entity.type
_entity.pdbx_description
1 polymer ?
#
loop_
_entity_poly.entity_id
_entity_poly.type
_entity_poly.pdbx_seq_one_letter_code
_entity_poly.pdbx_strand_id
1 'polypeptide(L)'
;MDQRLKKALKHADYVTTFKNQKRALKEKFSKDTTVYYCGGQFTATREFISSVLSLRCDIFVDNNSTPIKIKDKEDFYNVLVEAFTKASEEYYTEYKKIVNSERTVQGILDV
;
A
#
# COMPACT_ATOMS: atom_id res chain seq x y z
N MET A 1 -7.29 41.03 4.87
CA MET A 1 -6.87 40.00 3.90
C MET A 1 -8.00 39.79 2.91
N ASP A 2 -7.66 39.79 1.64
CA ASP A 2 -8.63 39.55 0.56
C ASP A 2 -9.24 38.15 0.68
N GLN A 3 -10.56 38.07 0.50
CA GLN A 3 -11.28 36.79 0.57
C GLN A 3 -10.80 35.80 -0.50
N ARG A 4 -10.41 36.27 -1.66
CA ARG A 4 -9.84 35.41 -2.72
C ARG A 4 -8.54 34.77 -2.27
N LEU A 5 -7.69 35.54 -1.58
CA LEU A 5 -6.42 35.01 -1.05
C LEU A 5 -6.67 33.97 0.03
N LYS A 6 -7.65 34.19 0.92
CA LYS A 6 -8.03 33.21 1.95
C LYS A 6 -8.51 31.91 1.32
N LYS A 7 -9.35 31.98 0.30
CA LYS A 7 -9.84 30.77 -0.41
C LYS A 7 -8.70 30.03 -1.09
N ALA A 8 -7.78 30.76 -1.73
CA ALA A 8 -6.63 30.16 -2.39
C ALA A 8 -5.71 29.44 -1.38
N LEU A 9 -5.46 30.04 -0.21
CA LEU A 9 -4.64 29.44 0.84
C LEU A 9 -5.29 28.17 1.41
N LYS A 10 -6.60 28.18 1.65
CA LYS A 10 -7.34 27.01 2.14
C LYS A 10 -7.29 25.88 1.12
N HIS A 11 -7.45 26.21 -0.16
CA HIS A 11 -7.37 25.20 -1.22
C HIS A 11 -5.97 24.60 -1.32
N ALA A 12 -4.92 25.40 -1.23
CA ALA A 12 -3.54 24.93 -1.25
C ALA A 12 -3.26 23.99 -0.07
N ASP A 13 -3.71 24.35 1.15
CA ASP A 13 -3.57 23.51 2.34
C ASP A 13 -4.30 22.18 2.17
N TYR A 14 -5.52 22.21 1.63
CA TYR A 14 -6.32 21.04 1.37
C TYR A 14 -5.61 20.09 0.39
N VAL A 15 -5.11 20.60 -0.72
CA VAL A 15 -4.41 19.78 -1.73
C VAL A 15 -3.16 19.13 -1.14
N THR A 16 -2.39 19.85 -0.34
CA THR A 16 -1.20 19.35 0.32
C THR A 16 -1.56 18.23 1.31
N THR A 17 -2.58 18.44 2.13
CA THR A 17 -3.06 17.46 3.10
C THR A 17 -3.51 16.18 2.39
N PHE A 18 -4.26 16.31 1.31
CA PHE A 18 -4.76 15.18 0.52
C PHE A 18 -3.60 14.35 -0.06
N LYS A 19 -2.59 15.03 -0.62
CA LYS A 19 -1.39 14.37 -1.13
C LYS A 19 -0.63 13.63 -0.04
N ASN A 20 -0.51 14.24 1.13
CA ASN A 20 0.17 13.64 2.27
C ASN A 20 -0.57 12.41 2.80
N GLN A 21 -1.90 12.46 2.84
CA GLN A 21 -2.72 11.32 3.23
C GLN A 21 -2.56 10.14 2.26
N LYS A 22 -2.57 10.41 0.96
CA LYS A 22 -2.36 9.37 -0.06
C LYS A 22 -0.97 8.74 0.07
N ARG A 23 0.05 9.56 0.31
CA ARG A 23 1.42 9.09 0.49
C ARG A 23 1.53 8.17 1.71
N ALA A 24 0.95 8.58 2.83
CA ALA A 24 0.95 7.79 4.05
C ALA A 24 0.28 6.43 3.85
N LEU A 25 -0.84 6.39 3.12
CA LEU A 25 -1.51 5.15 2.77
C LEU A 25 -0.65 4.24 1.91
N LYS A 26 0.04 4.80 0.94
CA LYS A 26 0.93 4.05 0.06
C LYS A 26 2.10 3.45 0.84
N GLU A 27 2.66 4.21 1.77
CA GLU A 27 3.74 3.75 2.63
C GLU A 27 3.26 2.63 3.56
N LYS A 28 2.06 2.76 4.10
CA LYS A 28 1.44 1.73 4.93
C LYS A 28 1.20 0.45 4.13
N PHE A 29 0.68 0.56 2.91
CA PHE A 29 0.47 -0.58 2.03
C PHE A 29 1.79 -1.31 1.76
N SER A 30 2.86 -0.58 1.52
CA SER A 30 4.18 -1.14 1.31
C SER A 30 4.67 -1.92 2.54
N LYS A 31 4.43 -1.40 3.74
CA LYS A 31 4.74 -2.09 5.00
C LYS A 31 3.89 -3.34 5.20
N ASP A 32 2.59 -3.22 4.96
CA ASP A 32 1.63 -4.29 5.21
C ASP A 32 1.82 -5.47 4.26
N THR A 33 2.40 -5.24 3.07
CA THR A 33 2.73 -6.30 2.11
C THR A 33 4.10 -6.91 2.35
N THR A 34 4.85 -6.43 3.34
CA THR A 34 6.14 -7.00 3.72
C THR A 34 5.90 -8.21 4.62
N VAL A 35 6.46 -9.36 4.23
CA VAL A 35 6.30 -10.64 4.91
C VAL A 35 7.66 -11.14 5.36
N TYR A 36 7.73 -11.64 6.59
CA TYR A 36 8.92 -12.29 7.13
C TYR A 36 8.67 -13.80 7.15
N TYR A 37 9.49 -14.55 6.42
CA TYR A 37 9.30 -15.99 6.29
C TYR A 37 10.65 -16.69 6.18
N CYS A 38 10.85 -17.74 6.94
CA CYS A 38 12.11 -18.52 6.97
C CYS A 38 13.36 -17.66 7.16
N GLY A 39 13.26 -16.58 7.92
CA GLY A 39 14.37 -15.67 8.16
C GLY A 39 14.61 -14.64 7.07
N GLY A 40 13.79 -14.62 6.02
CA GLY A 40 13.88 -13.65 4.93
C GLY A 40 12.76 -12.64 4.97
N GLN A 41 13.00 -11.49 4.37
CA GLN A 41 12.01 -10.42 4.22
C GLN A 41 11.58 -10.33 2.76
N PHE A 42 10.29 -10.56 2.50
CA PHE A 42 9.74 -10.58 1.15
C PHE A 42 8.65 -9.53 0.99
N THR A 43 8.49 -9.02 -0.22
CA THR A 43 7.38 -8.13 -0.55
C THR A 43 6.34 -8.91 -1.35
N ALA A 44 5.12 -8.98 -0.83
CA ALA A 44 4.01 -9.71 -1.44
C ALA A 44 3.42 -8.87 -2.60
N THR A 45 4.07 -8.89 -3.75
CA THR A 45 3.55 -8.30 -4.99
C THR A 45 2.81 -9.36 -5.79
N ARG A 46 1.96 -8.93 -6.73
CA ARG A 46 1.25 -9.87 -7.60
C ARG A 46 2.20 -10.74 -8.41
N GLU A 47 3.26 -10.13 -8.92
CA GLU A 47 4.28 -10.81 -9.73
C GLU A 47 5.04 -11.84 -8.89
N PHE A 48 5.43 -11.46 -7.69
CA PHE A 48 6.15 -12.38 -6.80
C PHE A 48 5.26 -13.56 -6.39
N ILE A 49 4.03 -13.28 -5.98
CA ILE A 49 3.06 -14.32 -5.60
C ILE A 49 2.84 -15.30 -6.74
N SER A 50 2.66 -14.80 -7.97
CA SER A 50 2.47 -15.64 -9.16
C SER A 50 3.66 -16.54 -9.42
N SER A 51 4.88 -16.10 -9.10
CA SER A 51 6.08 -16.88 -9.35
C SER A 51 6.32 -18.01 -8.35
N VAL A 52 5.77 -17.91 -7.14
CA VAL A 52 6.09 -18.84 -6.04
C VAL A 52 5.74 -20.29 -6.39
N LEU A 53 4.55 -20.54 -6.94
CA LEU A 53 4.12 -21.89 -7.29
C LEU A 53 4.45 -22.28 -8.73
N SER A 54 4.67 -21.30 -9.62
CA SER A 54 4.91 -21.56 -11.03
C SER A 54 6.34 -21.98 -11.34
N LEU A 55 7.30 -21.55 -10.53
CA LEU A 55 8.70 -21.90 -10.71
C LEU A 55 9.03 -23.19 -9.95
N ARG A 56 9.88 -24.02 -10.56
CA ARG A 56 10.35 -25.28 -9.95
C ARG A 56 11.53 -25.09 -9.00
N CYS A 57 11.86 -23.87 -8.66
CA CYS A 57 12.96 -23.54 -7.78
C CYS A 57 12.46 -23.35 -6.36
N ASP A 58 13.19 -23.89 -5.39
CA ASP A 58 12.87 -23.74 -3.95
C ASP A 58 13.64 -22.58 -3.30
N ILE A 59 14.47 -21.90 -4.07
CA ILE A 59 15.31 -20.81 -3.56
C ILE A 59 14.71 -19.48 -3.99
N PHE A 60 14.46 -18.62 -3.02
CA PHE A 60 13.90 -17.28 -3.23
C PHE A 60 14.88 -16.26 -2.66
N VAL A 61 15.18 -15.22 -3.44
CA VAL A 61 16.02 -14.13 -2.97
C VAL A 61 15.14 -13.09 -2.29
N ASP A 62 15.43 -12.80 -1.03
CA ASP A 62 14.63 -11.85 -0.27
C ASP A 62 14.98 -10.39 -0.59
N ASN A 63 14.33 -9.44 0.09
CA ASN A 63 14.55 -8.01 -0.14
C ASN A 63 15.97 -7.55 0.19
N ASN A 64 16.69 -8.32 1.00
CA ASN A 64 18.08 -8.04 1.38
C ASN A 64 19.10 -8.81 0.51
N SER A 65 18.64 -9.34 -0.60
CA SER A 65 19.48 -10.13 -1.54
C SER A 65 20.04 -11.41 -0.92
N THR A 66 19.36 -11.95 0.10
CA THR A 66 19.75 -13.22 0.72
C THR A 66 18.97 -14.36 0.08
N PRO A 67 19.64 -15.42 -0.40
CA PRO A 67 18.94 -16.58 -0.93
C PRO A 67 18.38 -17.44 0.21
N ILE A 68 17.07 -17.67 0.17
CA ILE A 68 16.34 -18.42 1.19
C ILE A 68 15.75 -19.67 0.55
N LYS A 69 16.02 -20.82 1.16
CA LYS A 69 15.42 -22.08 0.70
C LYS A 69 14.08 -22.28 1.43
N ILE A 70 13.01 -22.40 0.66
CA ILE A 70 11.65 -22.57 1.17
C ILE A 70 11.12 -23.90 0.65
N LYS A 71 10.95 -24.87 1.55
CA LYS A 71 10.50 -26.21 1.20
C LYS A 71 8.98 -26.27 1.02
N ASP A 72 8.23 -25.59 1.89
CA ASP A 72 6.78 -25.55 1.83
C ASP A 72 6.31 -24.32 1.06
N LYS A 73 6.33 -24.42 -0.26
CA LYS A 73 5.93 -23.32 -1.12
C LYS A 73 4.45 -23.00 -1.05
N GLU A 74 3.60 -23.99 -0.77
CA GLU A 74 2.16 -23.74 -0.61
C GLU A 74 1.87 -22.88 0.62
N ASP A 75 2.52 -23.18 1.74
CA ASP A 75 2.38 -22.36 2.94
C ASP A 75 2.87 -20.95 2.70
N PHE A 76 4.04 -20.82 2.07
CA PHE A 76 4.61 -19.51 1.72
C PHE A 76 3.67 -18.72 0.81
N TYR A 77 3.12 -19.37 -0.20
CA TYR A 77 2.14 -18.77 -1.11
C TYR A 77 0.92 -18.26 -0.35
N ASN A 78 0.37 -19.06 0.54
CA ASN A 78 -0.80 -18.70 1.32
C ASN A 78 -0.52 -17.51 2.24
N VAL A 79 0.65 -17.47 2.87
CA VAL A 79 1.07 -16.35 3.71
C VAL A 79 1.17 -15.05 2.88
N LEU A 80 1.74 -15.13 1.69
CA LEU A 80 1.87 -13.98 0.80
C LEU A 80 0.50 -13.49 0.31
N VAL A 81 -0.37 -14.40 -0.09
CA VAL A 81 -1.71 -14.06 -0.57
C VAL A 81 -2.52 -13.41 0.54
N GLU A 82 -2.46 -13.95 1.75
CA GLU A 82 -3.17 -13.38 2.90
C GLU A 82 -2.70 -11.95 3.20
N ALA A 83 -1.38 -11.74 3.24
CA ALA A 83 -0.82 -10.43 3.49
C ALA A 83 -1.22 -9.42 2.40
N PHE A 84 -1.15 -9.82 1.14
CA PHE A 84 -1.53 -8.96 0.00
C PHE A 84 -3.01 -8.64 0.03
N THR A 85 -3.86 -9.62 0.27
CA THR A 85 -5.31 -9.45 0.29
C THR A 85 -5.73 -8.50 1.41
N LYS A 86 -5.22 -8.73 2.62
CA LYS A 86 -5.52 -7.90 3.77
C LYS A 86 -5.05 -6.46 3.57
N ALA A 87 -3.83 -6.28 3.08
CA ALA A 87 -3.27 -4.96 2.81
C ALA A 87 -4.06 -4.23 1.74
N SER A 88 -4.49 -4.93 0.68
CA SER A 88 -5.26 -4.36 -0.41
C SER A 88 -6.66 -3.91 0.03
N GLU A 89 -7.33 -4.71 0.84
CA GLU A 89 -8.66 -4.38 1.37
C GLU A 89 -8.59 -3.17 2.30
N GLU A 90 -7.59 -3.12 3.15
CA GLU A 90 -7.38 -2.00 4.05
C GLU A 90 -7.02 -0.73 3.29
N TYR A 91 -6.15 -0.84 2.29
CA TYR A 91 -5.80 0.28 1.41
C TYR A 91 -7.04 0.86 0.74
N TYR A 92 -7.87 -0.01 0.16
CA TYR A 92 -9.09 0.41 -0.52
C TYR A 92 -10.05 1.12 0.42
N THR A 93 -10.27 0.56 1.62
CA THR A 93 -11.17 1.13 2.62
C THR A 93 -10.70 2.51 3.06
N GLU A 94 -9.43 2.66 3.37
CA GLU A 94 -8.87 3.94 3.81
C GLU A 94 -8.82 4.97 2.66
N TYR A 95 -8.53 4.52 1.45
CA TYR A 95 -8.55 5.37 0.27
C TYR A 95 -9.95 5.95 0.03
N LYS A 96 -10.99 5.12 0.17
CA LYS A 96 -12.38 5.56 0.04
C LYS A 96 -12.73 6.65 1.04
N LYS A 97 -12.27 6.53 2.27
CA LYS A 97 -12.48 7.56 3.30
C LYS A 97 -11.86 8.89 2.89
N ILE A 98 -10.65 8.85 2.35
CA ILE A 98 -9.94 10.06 1.90
C ILE A 98 -10.68 10.71 0.72
N VAL A 99 -11.11 9.91 -0.27
CA VAL A 99 -11.84 10.42 -1.42
C VAL A 99 -13.19 11.03 -1.02
N ASN A 100 -13.90 10.42 -0.10
CA ASN A 100 -15.16 10.95 0.41
C ASN A 100 -14.94 12.27 1.16
N SER A 101 -13.86 12.36 1.94
CA SER A 101 -13.47 13.59 2.62
C SER A 101 -13.13 14.70 1.62
N GLU A 102 -12.40 14.36 0.54
CA GLU A 102 -12.08 15.28 -0.54
C GLU A 102 -13.33 15.85 -1.19
N ARG A 103 -14.30 15.01 -1.50
CA ARG A 103 -15.56 15.44 -2.12
C ARG A 103 -16.33 16.41 -1.22
N THR A 104 -16.33 16.15 0.08
CA THR A 104 -16.99 17.02 1.05
C THR A 104 -16.32 18.39 1.12
N VAL A 105 -14.97 18.41 1.20
CA VAL A 105 -14.21 19.66 1.24
C VAL A 105 -14.35 20.43 -0.08
N GLN A 106 -14.31 19.73 -1.22
CA GLN A 106 -14.51 20.35 -2.54
C GLN A 106 -15.89 21.01 -2.63
N GLY A 107 -16.93 20.35 -2.16
CA GLY A 107 -18.27 20.90 -2.11
C GLY A 107 -18.35 22.16 -1.27
N ILE A 108 -17.63 22.22 -0.15
CA ILE A 108 -17.56 23.41 0.71
C ILE A 108 -16.81 24.54 0.02
N LEU A 109 -15.72 24.23 -0.68
CA LEU A 109 -14.90 25.23 -1.37
C LEU A 109 -15.58 25.83 -2.60
N ASP A 110 -16.43 25.07 -3.27
CA ASP A 110 -17.16 25.49 -4.47
C ASP A 110 -18.38 26.36 -4.14
N VAL A 111 -18.75 26.47 -2.88
CA VAL A 111 -19.83 27.34 -2.41
C VAL A 111 -19.24 28.71 -2.02
#